data_3a573794086206da544812b77021d1e0
#
_entry.id   3a573794086206da544812b77021d1e0
#
_cell.length_a   1.000
_cell.length_b   1.000
_cell.length_c   1.000
_cell.angle_alpha   90.00
_cell.angle_beta   90.00
_cell.angle_gamma   90.00
#
_symmetry.space_group_name_H-M   'P 1'
#
loop_
_entity.id
_entity.type
_entity.pdbx_description
1 polymer ?
#
loop_
_entity_poly.entity_id
_entity_poly.type
_entity_poly.pdbx_seq_one_letter_code
_entity_poly.pdbx_strand_id
1 'polypeptide(L)'
;MPLCVIVHESHPVAIRKHFSLSDLNEFPVIFLDKELYTRKVIDRMLAQYRVKVKPQIEVNSTPLLLEMLRTGHWISILPQDMTVSSPDLKAVPIKEKTEMMHISLLSLKGKRHSLLTEKFLEVLRMETQKIQERRIAGGKDSDLFEGKSAEEEA
;
A
#
# COMPACT_ATOMS: atom_id res chain seq x y z
N MET A 1 3.67 -4.48 -3.67
CA MET A 1 3.49 -3.36 -2.72
C MET A 1 2.87 -3.90 -1.44
N PRO A 2 3.59 -3.91 -0.31
CA PRO A 2 3.04 -4.36 0.97
C PRO A 2 1.99 -3.38 1.47
N LEU A 3 1.01 -3.90 2.22
CA LEU A 3 0.08 -3.07 2.98
C LEU A 3 0.77 -2.63 4.29
N CYS A 4 0.64 -1.36 4.61
CA CYS A 4 1.19 -0.74 5.82
C CYS A 4 0.12 0.11 6.50
N VAL A 5 0.31 0.39 7.78
CA VAL A 5 -0.45 1.44 8.45
C VAL A 5 0.15 2.78 8.04
N ILE A 6 -0.68 3.65 7.46
CA ILE A 6 -0.27 4.99 7.03
C ILE A 6 -0.81 6.01 8.03
N VAL A 7 0.08 6.87 8.47
CA VAL A 7 -0.20 7.92 9.46
C VAL A 7 0.59 9.18 9.12
N HIS A 8 0.17 10.33 9.65
CA HIS A 8 1.00 11.53 9.62
C HIS A 8 2.24 11.37 10.51
N GLU A 9 3.35 12.02 10.16
CA GLU A 9 4.61 11.90 10.90
C GLU A 9 4.52 12.32 12.36
N SER A 10 3.60 13.22 12.72
CA SER A 10 3.34 13.63 14.12
C SER A 10 2.48 12.63 14.91
N HIS A 11 1.90 11.62 14.26
CA HIS A 11 1.04 10.66 14.95
C HIS A 11 1.87 9.72 15.84
N PRO A 12 1.41 9.35 17.06
CA PRO A 12 2.16 8.46 17.96
C PRO A 12 2.56 7.11 17.36
N VAL A 13 1.80 6.62 16.40
CA VAL A 13 2.11 5.37 15.67
C VAL A 13 3.32 5.54 14.73
N ALA A 14 3.64 6.75 14.28
CA ALA A 14 4.71 6.99 13.29
C ALA A 14 6.11 6.59 13.76
N ILE A 15 6.34 6.54 15.08
CA ILE A 15 7.62 6.14 15.67
C ILE A 15 7.73 4.63 15.95
N ARG A 16 6.65 3.88 15.76
CA ARG A 16 6.64 2.43 15.98
C ARG A 16 7.40 1.72 14.86
N LYS A 17 8.21 0.73 15.19
CA LYS A 17 8.88 -0.12 14.19
C LYS A 17 7.91 -1.04 13.46
N HIS A 18 6.88 -1.51 14.14
CA HIS A 18 5.82 -2.36 13.63
C HIS A 18 4.50 -2.02 14.30
N PHE A 19 3.41 -2.30 13.60
CA PHE A 19 2.04 -2.14 14.10
C PHE A 19 1.32 -3.47 14.10
N SER A 20 0.68 -3.86 15.19
CA SER A 20 -0.16 -5.06 15.24
C SER A 20 -1.59 -4.74 14.81
N LEU A 21 -2.20 -5.59 14.01
CA LEU A 21 -3.60 -5.43 13.59
C LEU A 21 -4.57 -5.40 14.79
N SER A 22 -4.21 -6.04 15.91
CA SER A 22 -5.00 -5.99 17.15
C SER A 22 -5.16 -4.59 17.71
N ASP A 23 -4.17 -3.71 17.47
CA ASP A 23 -4.13 -2.36 18.03
C ASP A 23 -5.01 -1.37 17.23
N LEU A 24 -5.58 -1.77 16.07
CA LEU A 24 -6.40 -0.89 15.23
C LEU A 24 -7.57 -0.26 15.98
N ASN A 25 -8.18 -0.99 16.92
CA ASN A 25 -9.32 -0.49 17.68
C ASN A 25 -8.95 0.55 18.77
N GLU A 26 -7.66 0.77 19.01
CA GLU A 26 -7.18 1.79 19.94
C GLU A 26 -7.12 3.18 19.31
N PHE A 27 -7.25 3.27 18.00
CA PHE A 27 -7.07 4.50 17.23
C PHE A 27 -8.29 4.82 16.36
N PRO A 28 -8.50 6.11 16.03
CA PRO A 28 -9.47 6.51 15.03
C PRO A 28 -9.07 6.00 13.65
N VAL A 29 -9.88 5.13 13.06
CA VAL A 29 -9.59 4.50 11.77
C VAL A 29 -10.44 5.11 10.67
N ILE A 30 -9.81 5.48 9.57
CA ILE A 30 -10.45 5.82 8.31
C ILE A 30 -10.09 4.78 7.25
N PHE A 31 -11.08 4.26 6.53
CA PHE A 31 -10.86 3.32 5.45
C PHE A 31 -11.45 3.81 4.13
N LEU A 32 -10.93 3.25 3.05
CA LEU A 32 -11.57 3.35 1.75
C LEU A 32 -12.90 2.58 1.77
N ASP A 33 -13.82 3.00 0.90
CA ASP A 33 -15.12 2.36 0.71
C ASP A 33 -14.98 0.87 0.32
N LYS A 34 -15.94 0.05 0.73
CA LYS A 34 -15.98 -1.41 0.50
C LYS A 34 -16.02 -1.82 -0.97
N GLU A 35 -16.43 -0.94 -1.86
CA GLU A 35 -16.42 -1.20 -3.30
C GLU A 35 -15.00 -1.24 -3.88
N LEU A 36 -14.04 -0.55 -3.24
CA LEU A 36 -12.68 -0.45 -3.71
C LEU A 36 -11.87 -1.72 -3.44
N TYR A 37 -11.07 -2.13 -4.43
CA TYR A 37 -10.28 -3.36 -4.36
C TYR A 37 -9.33 -3.38 -3.16
N THR A 38 -8.65 -2.27 -2.88
CA THR A 38 -7.75 -2.14 -1.72
C THR A 38 -8.46 -2.47 -0.42
N ARG A 39 -9.71 -1.97 -0.24
CA ARG A 39 -10.50 -2.28 0.94
C ARG A 39 -10.88 -3.75 1.01
N LYS A 40 -11.23 -4.39 -0.10
CA LYS A 40 -11.54 -5.83 -0.13
C LYS A 40 -10.33 -6.69 0.30
N VAL A 41 -9.12 -6.27 -0.07
CA VAL A 41 -7.87 -6.93 0.38
C VAL A 41 -7.68 -6.74 1.88
N ILE A 42 -7.88 -5.52 2.39
CA ILE A 42 -7.77 -5.22 3.82
C ILE A 42 -8.79 -6.03 4.63
N ASP A 43 -10.04 -6.08 4.21
CA ASP A 43 -11.09 -6.81 4.91
C ASP A 43 -10.80 -8.33 4.96
N ARG A 44 -10.26 -8.90 3.87
CA ARG A 44 -9.79 -10.31 3.86
C ARG A 44 -8.66 -10.54 4.86
N MET A 45 -7.68 -9.65 4.87
CA MET A 45 -6.56 -9.72 5.81
C MET A 45 -7.06 -9.64 7.26
N LEU A 46 -7.92 -8.68 7.58
CA LEU A 46 -8.51 -8.54 8.93
C LEU A 46 -9.30 -9.79 9.34
N ALA A 47 -10.07 -10.36 8.41
CA ALA A 47 -10.81 -11.59 8.64
C ALA A 47 -9.88 -12.79 8.90
N GLN A 48 -8.79 -12.92 8.16
CA GLN A 48 -7.78 -13.97 8.34
C GLN A 48 -7.19 -13.96 9.76
N TYR A 49 -6.91 -12.76 10.28
CA TYR A 49 -6.38 -12.58 11.63
C TYR A 49 -7.47 -12.41 12.71
N ARG A 50 -8.75 -12.58 12.34
CA ARG A 50 -9.91 -12.46 13.24
C ARG A 50 -10.01 -11.12 13.94
N VAL A 51 -9.48 -10.07 13.31
CA VAL A 51 -9.54 -8.70 13.81
C VAL A 51 -10.81 -8.03 13.27
N LYS A 52 -11.65 -7.55 14.16
CA LYS A 52 -12.86 -6.79 13.80
C LYS A 52 -12.58 -5.31 14.03
N VAL A 53 -12.66 -4.52 12.97
CA VAL A 53 -12.49 -3.06 13.01
C VAL A 53 -13.76 -2.42 12.46
N LYS A 54 -14.26 -1.43 13.19
CA LYS A 54 -15.33 -0.55 12.71
C LYS A 54 -14.70 0.81 12.41
N PRO A 55 -14.44 1.14 11.14
CA PRO A 55 -13.90 2.46 10.82
C PRO A 55 -14.91 3.54 11.23
N GLN A 56 -14.41 4.66 11.72
CA GLN A 56 -15.23 5.82 12.05
C GLN A 56 -15.68 6.56 10.79
N ILE A 57 -14.84 6.52 9.75
CA ILE A 57 -15.13 7.16 8.46
C ILE A 57 -14.77 6.19 7.34
N GLU A 58 -15.62 6.15 6.32
CA GLU A 58 -15.36 5.48 5.04
C GLU A 58 -15.43 6.51 3.92
N VAL A 59 -14.47 6.50 3.01
CA VAL A 59 -14.39 7.41 1.88
C VAL A 59 -14.12 6.67 0.57
N ASN A 60 -14.65 7.17 -0.52
CA ASN A 60 -14.46 6.59 -1.86
C ASN A 60 -13.32 7.27 -2.65
N SER A 61 -12.56 8.16 -2.02
CA SER A 61 -11.51 8.96 -2.65
C SER A 61 -10.19 8.81 -1.89
N THR A 62 -9.19 8.21 -2.55
CA THR A 62 -7.83 8.11 -1.98
C THR A 62 -7.21 9.48 -1.69
N PRO A 63 -7.30 10.49 -2.57
CA PRO A 63 -6.79 11.83 -2.24
C PRO A 63 -7.43 12.40 -0.97
N LEU A 64 -8.75 12.29 -0.80
CA LEU A 64 -9.43 12.76 0.39
C LEU A 64 -8.94 12.02 1.65
N LEU A 65 -8.77 10.69 1.56
CA LEU A 65 -8.25 9.90 2.66
C LEU A 65 -6.85 10.38 3.08
N LEU A 66 -5.95 10.65 2.11
CA LEU A 66 -4.61 11.14 2.39
C LEU A 66 -4.64 12.52 3.07
N GLU A 67 -5.52 13.44 2.62
CA GLU A 67 -5.70 14.73 3.28
C GLU A 67 -6.20 14.58 4.74
N MET A 68 -7.11 13.65 4.99
CA MET A 68 -7.56 13.36 6.34
C MET A 68 -6.44 12.80 7.21
N LEU A 69 -5.58 11.92 6.68
CA LEU A 69 -4.41 11.42 7.41
C LEU A 69 -3.45 12.54 7.80
N ARG A 70 -3.29 13.58 6.95
CA ARG A 70 -2.45 14.74 7.22
C ARG A 70 -2.89 15.57 8.42
N THR A 71 -4.13 15.44 8.85
CA THR A 71 -4.59 16.10 10.10
C THR A 71 -3.90 15.53 11.35
N GLY A 72 -3.20 14.40 11.25
CA GLY A 72 -2.48 13.77 12.35
C GLY A 72 -3.35 13.01 13.36
N HIS A 73 -4.67 12.91 13.09
CA HIS A 73 -5.61 12.25 14.00
C HIS A 73 -5.94 10.82 13.58
N TRP A 74 -5.90 10.53 12.28
CA TRP A 74 -6.39 9.28 11.69
C TRP A 74 -5.27 8.31 11.36
N ILE A 75 -5.58 7.02 11.41
CA ILE A 75 -4.77 5.96 10.82
C ILE A 75 -5.55 5.25 9.73
N SER A 76 -4.85 4.70 8.74
CA SER A 76 -5.43 3.85 7.71
C SER A 76 -4.49 2.74 7.30
N ILE A 77 -5.01 1.71 6.63
CA ILE A 77 -4.20 0.69 5.98
C ILE A 77 -4.23 0.95 4.48
N LEU A 78 -3.07 1.14 3.88
CA LEU A 78 -2.90 1.40 2.45
C LEU A 78 -1.62 0.74 1.93
N PRO A 79 -1.46 0.60 0.60
CA PRO A 79 -0.17 0.24 0.03
C PRO A 79 0.91 1.25 0.41
N GLN A 80 2.09 0.76 0.77
CA GLN A 80 3.24 1.58 1.19
C GLN A 80 3.56 2.71 0.20
N ASP A 81 3.37 2.47 -1.10
CA ASP A 81 3.70 3.42 -2.16
C ASP A 81 2.88 4.71 -2.12
N MET A 82 1.78 4.73 -1.37
CA MET A 82 0.98 5.95 -1.18
C MET A 82 1.76 7.05 -0.46
N THR A 83 2.84 6.72 0.25
CA THR A 83 3.71 7.72 0.93
C THR A 83 4.80 8.28 0.03
N VAL A 84 5.06 7.74 -1.16
CA VAL A 84 6.16 8.17 -2.05
C VAL A 84 6.02 9.64 -2.45
N SER A 85 4.79 10.10 -2.68
CA SER A 85 4.49 11.50 -3.04
C SER A 85 3.97 12.33 -1.85
N SER A 86 4.11 11.81 -0.64
CA SER A 86 3.57 12.43 0.59
C SER A 86 4.62 12.29 1.71
N PRO A 87 5.64 13.16 1.73
CA PRO A 87 6.77 13.04 2.68
C PRO A 87 6.37 13.21 4.13
N ASP A 88 5.24 13.87 4.38
CA ASP A 88 4.58 14.08 5.67
C ASP A 88 3.86 12.83 6.22
N LEU A 89 3.63 11.84 5.35
CA LEU A 89 3.03 10.57 5.75
C LEU A 89 4.09 9.48 5.94
N LYS A 90 3.91 8.67 6.96
CA LYS A 90 4.77 7.53 7.30
C LYS A 90 4.03 6.22 7.10
N ALA A 91 4.73 5.26 6.51
CA ALA A 91 4.28 3.89 6.40
C ALA A 91 4.90 3.06 7.53
N VAL A 92 4.06 2.57 8.44
CA VAL A 92 4.47 1.69 9.53
C VAL A 92 4.15 0.25 9.14
N PRO A 93 5.14 -0.64 9.05
CA PRO A 93 4.94 -2.02 8.67
C PRO A 93 3.99 -2.74 9.62
N ILE A 94 3.10 -3.56 9.06
CA ILE A 94 2.22 -4.43 9.83
C ILE A 94 3.02 -5.67 10.25
N LYS A 95 2.89 -6.07 11.52
CA LYS A 95 3.60 -7.21 12.11
C LYS A 95 3.15 -8.53 11.50
N GLU A 96 1.86 -8.66 11.23
CA GLU A 96 1.25 -9.82 10.62
C GLU A 96 1.60 -9.88 9.12
N LYS A 97 1.64 -11.09 8.56
CA LYS A 97 1.92 -11.28 7.14
C LYS A 97 0.79 -10.68 6.30
N THR A 98 1.13 -9.69 5.47
CA THR A 98 0.18 -9.02 4.57
C THR A 98 0.23 -9.59 3.15
N GLU A 99 -0.89 -9.54 2.44
CA GLU A 99 -0.89 -9.80 1.00
C GLU A 99 -0.13 -8.69 0.27
N MET A 100 0.60 -9.10 -0.77
CA MET A 100 1.26 -8.14 -1.66
C MET A 100 0.27 -7.66 -2.71
N MET A 101 0.05 -6.35 -2.78
CA MET A 101 -0.73 -5.77 -3.86
C MET A 101 0.11 -5.64 -5.13
N HIS A 102 -0.46 -6.03 -6.25
CA HIS A 102 0.16 -5.94 -7.56
C HIS A 102 -0.67 -5.03 -8.47
N ILE A 103 0.01 -4.18 -9.22
CA ILE A 103 -0.58 -3.46 -10.35
C ILE A 103 -0.15 -4.19 -11.61
N SER A 104 -1.09 -4.59 -12.44
CA SER A 104 -0.83 -5.32 -13.67
C SER A 104 -1.35 -4.55 -14.87
N LEU A 105 -0.57 -4.55 -15.94
CA LEU A 105 -1.01 -4.07 -17.22
C LEU A 105 -1.47 -5.27 -18.06
N LEU A 106 -2.71 -5.23 -18.54
CA LEU A 106 -3.27 -6.29 -19.35
C LEU A 106 -3.37 -5.82 -20.80
N SER A 107 -2.99 -6.70 -21.73
CA SER A 107 -3.14 -6.47 -23.16
C SER A 107 -3.70 -7.71 -23.87
N LEU A 108 -4.33 -7.52 -25.01
CA LEU A 108 -4.84 -8.64 -25.82
C LEU A 108 -3.68 -9.42 -26.44
N LYS A 109 -3.67 -10.73 -26.26
CA LYS A 109 -2.69 -11.63 -26.87
C LYS A 109 -2.76 -11.53 -28.41
N GLY A 110 -1.60 -11.41 -29.04
CA GLY A 110 -1.50 -11.40 -30.52
C GLY A 110 -1.86 -10.07 -31.19
N LYS A 111 -2.24 -9.04 -30.44
CA LYS A 111 -2.45 -7.70 -31.00
C LYS A 111 -1.13 -6.93 -31.05
N ARG A 112 -0.75 -6.40 -32.22
CA ARG A 112 0.39 -5.48 -32.31
C ARG A 112 0.06 -4.20 -31.54
N HIS A 113 0.97 -3.79 -30.68
CA HIS A 113 0.87 -2.50 -30.01
C HIS A 113 1.14 -1.37 -31.03
N SER A 114 0.43 -0.26 -30.89
CA SER A 114 0.78 0.95 -31.63
C SER A 114 2.12 1.49 -31.13
N LEU A 115 2.82 2.28 -31.93
CA LEU A 115 4.06 2.95 -31.54
C LEU A 115 3.87 3.77 -30.23
N LEU A 116 2.70 4.41 -30.09
CA LEU A 116 2.36 5.18 -28.88
C LEU A 116 2.23 4.27 -27.66
N THR A 117 1.63 3.10 -27.81
CA THR A 117 1.52 2.10 -26.72
C THR A 117 2.89 1.59 -26.30
N GLU A 118 3.77 1.30 -27.26
CA GLU A 118 5.15 0.86 -26.98
C GLU A 118 5.93 1.93 -26.22
N LYS A 119 5.83 3.19 -26.64
CA LYS A 119 6.46 4.32 -25.93
C LYS A 119 5.89 4.51 -24.53
N PHE A 120 4.59 4.40 -24.35
CA PHE A 120 3.97 4.45 -23.01
C PHE A 120 4.49 3.34 -22.09
N LEU A 121 4.61 2.11 -22.61
CA LEU A 121 5.14 0.98 -21.84
C LEU A 121 6.60 1.19 -21.46
N GLU A 122 7.41 1.75 -22.36
CA GLU A 122 8.81 2.10 -22.11
C GLU A 122 8.92 3.11 -20.94
N VAL A 123 8.17 4.20 -21.03
CA VAL A 123 8.15 5.23 -19.98
C VAL A 123 7.65 4.66 -18.65
N LEU A 124 6.58 3.85 -18.67
CA LEU A 124 6.04 3.23 -17.46
C LEU A 124 7.07 2.32 -16.77
N ARG A 125 7.81 1.51 -17.54
CA ARG A 125 8.89 0.67 -16.99
C ARG A 125 10.00 1.50 -16.37
N MET A 126 10.45 2.56 -17.06
CA MET A 126 11.47 3.45 -16.55
C MET A 126 11.06 4.12 -15.22
N GLU A 127 9.84 4.63 -15.14
CA GLU A 127 9.34 5.28 -13.92
C GLU A 127 9.14 4.28 -12.77
N THR A 128 8.65 3.07 -13.07
CA THR A 128 8.52 2.01 -12.08
C THR A 128 9.88 1.61 -11.50
N GLN A 129 10.90 1.50 -12.36
CA GLN A 129 12.25 1.17 -11.93
C GLN A 129 12.85 2.27 -11.04
N LYS A 130 12.69 3.54 -11.40
CA LYS A 130 13.12 4.68 -10.56
C LYS A 130 12.47 4.66 -9.16
N ILE A 131 11.18 4.31 -9.10
CA ILE A 131 10.46 4.19 -7.82
C ILE A 131 11.06 3.04 -6.99
N GLN A 132 11.35 1.88 -7.60
CA GLN A 132 11.99 0.76 -6.92
C GLN A 132 13.38 1.12 -6.40
N GLU A 133 14.20 1.79 -7.19
CA GLU A 133 15.55 2.22 -6.79
C GLU A 133 15.50 3.21 -5.60
N ARG A 134 14.56 4.16 -5.62
CA ARG A 134 14.33 5.08 -4.48
C ARG A 134 13.92 4.33 -3.21
N ARG A 135 13.13 3.27 -3.32
CA ARG A 135 12.72 2.43 -2.18
C ARG A 135 13.92 1.70 -1.58
N ILE A 136 14.80 1.14 -2.42
CA ILE A 136 16.02 0.46 -1.98
C ILE A 136 16.99 1.45 -1.36
N ALA A 137 17.15 2.65 -1.94
CA ALA A 137 18.05 3.69 -1.43
C ALA A 137 17.55 4.33 -0.12
N GLY A 138 16.21 4.43 0.08
CA GLY A 138 15.59 4.94 1.30
C GLY A 138 15.41 3.91 2.41
N GLY A 139 15.53 2.63 2.09
CA GLY A 139 15.32 1.49 2.97
C GLY A 139 16.63 0.84 3.43
N LYS A 140 17.49 1.59 4.12
CA LYS A 140 18.56 0.98 4.94
C LYS A 140 17.98 0.55 6.30
N ASP A 141 17.01 -0.34 6.29
CA ASP A 141 16.64 -1.19 7.43
C ASP A 141 15.43 -2.06 7.05
N SER A 142 15.64 -3.11 6.28
CA SER A 142 14.73 -4.26 6.28
C SER A 142 15.35 -5.46 5.57
N ASP A 143 16.24 -6.16 6.28
CA ASP A 143 16.49 -7.58 6.03
C ASP A 143 15.24 -8.38 6.33
N LEU A 144 14.28 -8.45 5.40
CA LEU A 144 13.13 -9.34 5.52
C LEU A 144 12.37 -9.58 4.19
N PHE A 145 13.05 -9.61 3.05
CA PHE A 145 12.40 -10.09 1.83
C PHE A 145 13.36 -10.86 0.92
N GLU A 146 13.78 -12.06 1.35
CA GLU A 146 14.06 -13.13 0.41
C GLU A 146 12.74 -13.83 0.07
N GLY A 147 12.11 -13.42 -1.00
CA GLY A 147 10.96 -14.06 -1.61
C GLY A 147 11.35 -14.68 -2.94
N LYS A 148 11.46 -16.01 -2.95
CA LYS A 148 11.74 -16.85 -4.11
C LYS A 148 10.95 -16.42 -5.34
N SER A 149 11.67 -16.26 -6.44
CA SER A 149 11.17 -16.28 -7.81
C SER A 149 10.32 -17.55 -8.01
N ALA A 150 9.06 -17.38 -8.33
CA ALA A 150 8.29 -18.43 -8.98
C ALA A 150 8.53 -18.27 -10.49
N GLU A 151 9.58 -18.95 -10.97
CA GLU A 151 9.70 -19.32 -12.37
C GLU A 151 8.75 -20.50 -12.62
N GLU A 152 8.11 -20.42 -13.81
CA GLU A 152 7.61 -21.50 -14.65
C GLU A 152 6.59 -22.50 -14.07
N GLU A 153 5.40 -22.52 -14.71
CA GLU A 153 5.02 -23.69 -15.52
C GLU A 153 3.83 -23.36 -16.45
N ALA A 154 4.11 -23.64 -17.70
CA ALA A 154 3.31 -24.08 -18.84
C ALA A 154 1.96 -23.42 -19.14
#